data_5a38a73de3ae50de461764510b4c8c3b
#
_entry.id   5a38a73de3ae50de461764510b4c8c3b
#
_cell.length_a   1.000
_cell.length_b   1.000
_cell.length_c   1.000
_cell.angle_alpha   90.00
_cell.angle_beta   90.00
_cell.angle_gamma   90.00
#
_symmetry.space_group_name_H-M   'P 1'
#
loop_
_entity.id
_entity.type
_entity.pdbx_description
1 polymer ?
#
loop_
_entity_poly.entity_id
_entity_poly.type
_entity_poly.pdbx_seq_one_letter_code
_entity_poly.pdbx_strand_id
1 'polypeptide(L)'
;QKLNVAIIAAVSVLLFAVMLFLNYCTPYLNDDYIYFNIFSENGIGDFILLSIKDQRVENLSDIVESMKAHYNVMNGRILVHSIVQGILILPKSVFNVLNSAAYVALMLLIYKHCKGTCREHKAVLFFLICLAAWTFLPDFGKTALWLTGSINYLWSSAFRPAVLPPFRLYAACLSRGRCNQ
;
A
#
# COMPACT_ATOMS: atom_id res chain seq x y z
N GLN A 1 4.64 31.12 0.66
CA GLN A 1 3.83 29.99 0.20
C GLN A 1 4.53 29.16 -0.85
N LYS A 2 5.13 29.76 -1.91
CA LYS A 2 5.91 29.05 -2.92
C LYS A 2 7.07 28.25 -2.30
N LEU A 3 7.78 28.80 -1.32
CA LEU A 3 8.85 28.12 -0.60
C LEU A 3 8.36 26.86 0.10
N ASN A 4 7.23 26.91 0.81
CA ASN A 4 6.66 25.74 1.48
C ASN A 4 6.28 24.63 0.49
N VAL A 5 5.74 24.97 -0.69
CA VAL A 5 5.45 23.99 -1.75
C VAL A 5 6.75 23.35 -2.26
N ALA A 6 7.78 24.16 -2.50
CA ALA A 6 9.08 23.64 -2.95
C ALA A 6 9.71 22.71 -1.90
N ILE A 7 9.64 23.05 -0.61
CA ILE A 7 10.14 22.19 0.47
C ILE A 7 9.36 20.87 0.53
N ILE A 8 8.02 20.90 0.46
CA ILE A 8 7.19 19.69 0.45
C ILE A 8 7.57 18.80 -0.74
N ALA A 9 7.75 19.37 -1.93
CA ALA A 9 8.17 18.62 -3.10
C ALA A 9 9.56 18.01 -2.91
N ALA A 10 10.54 18.77 -2.42
CA ALA A 10 11.89 18.27 -2.17
C ALA A 10 11.90 17.14 -1.13
N VAL A 11 11.16 17.28 -0.02
CA VAL A 11 11.02 16.22 1.00
C VAL A 11 10.34 14.99 0.41
N SER A 12 9.32 15.15 -0.45
CA SER A 12 8.64 14.02 -1.10
C SER A 12 9.59 13.25 -2.03
N VAL A 13 10.42 13.96 -2.81
CA VAL A 13 11.43 13.34 -3.68
C VAL A 13 12.48 12.61 -2.87
N LEU A 14 12.98 13.23 -1.80
CA LEU A 14 13.94 12.58 -0.90
C LEU A 14 13.34 11.32 -0.25
N LEU A 15 12.11 11.42 0.24
CA LEU A 15 11.39 10.30 0.85
C LEU A 15 11.19 9.16 -0.15
N PHE A 16 10.83 9.48 -1.41
CA PHE A 16 10.73 8.50 -2.48
C PHE A 16 12.06 7.80 -2.73
N ALA A 17 13.16 8.54 -2.82
CA ALA A 17 14.48 7.99 -3.06
C ALA A 17 14.94 7.07 -1.91
N VAL A 18 14.71 7.48 -0.66
CA VAL A 18 15.00 6.66 0.52
C VAL A 18 14.18 5.36 0.50
N MET A 19 12.87 5.45 0.26
CA MET A 19 12.01 4.29 0.18
C MET A 19 12.38 3.36 -0.98
N LEU A 20 12.76 3.91 -2.13
CA LEU A 20 13.22 3.13 -3.27
C LEU A 20 14.50 2.36 -2.95
N PHE A 21 15.45 3.02 -2.29
CA PHE A 21 16.69 2.38 -1.84
C PHE A 21 16.38 1.24 -0.85
N LEU A 22 15.54 1.48 0.16
CA LEU A 22 15.17 0.46 1.14
C LEU A 22 14.44 -0.72 0.50
N ASN A 23 13.49 -0.46 -0.43
CA ASN A 23 12.82 -1.52 -1.19
C ASN A 23 13.79 -2.32 -2.06
N TYR A 24 14.81 -1.67 -2.61
CA TYR A 24 15.85 -2.35 -3.38
C TYR A 24 16.69 -3.29 -2.48
N CYS A 25 17.02 -2.84 -1.26
CA CYS A 25 17.78 -3.62 -0.29
C CYS A 25 16.95 -4.74 0.38
N THR A 26 15.61 -4.68 0.33
CA THR A 26 14.73 -5.69 0.92
C THR A 26 14.50 -6.83 -0.06
N PRO A 27 14.90 -8.09 0.22
CA PRO A 27 14.62 -9.24 -0.64
C PRO A 27 13.14 -9.65 -0.55
N TYR A 28 12.76 -10.68 -1.32
CA TYR A 28 11.52 -11.40 -1.06
C TYR A 28 11.61 -12.15 0.26
N LEU A 29 10.53 -12.20 1.01
CA LEU A 29 10.49 -12.76 2.37
C LEU A 29 9.24 -13.63 2.57
N ASN A 30 9.36 -14.66 3.38
CA ASN A 30 8.25 -15.47 3.91
C ASN A 30 7.15 -15.79 2.87
N ASP A 31 5.97 -15.22 3.05
CA ASP A 31 4.78 -15.46 2.23
C ASP A 31 4.96 -15.04 0.77
N ASP A 32 5.91 -14.15 0.44
CA ASP A 32 6.20 -13.81 -0.96
C ASP A 32 6.52 -15.07 -1.78
N TYR A 33 7.29 -15.99 -1.20
CA TYR A 33 7.63 -17.27 -1.84
C TYR A 33 6.43 -18.20 -1.98
N ILE A 34 5.49 -18.14 -1.05
CA ILE A 34 4.25 -18.90 -1.09
C ILE A 34 3.36 -18.39 -2.22
N TYR A 35 3.20 -17.05 -2.32
CA TYR A 35 2.36 -16.42 -3.32
C TYR A 35 2.94 -16.42 -4.74
N PHE A 36 4.18 -16.84 -4.94
CA PHE A 36 4.69 -17.12 -6.28
C PHE A 36 3.97 -18.30 -6.96
N ASN A 37 3.39 -19.20 -6.16
CA ASN A 37 2.81 -20.44 -6.65
C ASN A 37 1.28 -20.44 -6.57
N ILE A 38 0.64 -21.33 -7.32
CA ILE A 38 -0.81 -21.51 -7.32
C ILE A 38 -1.22 -22.26 -6.06
N PHE A 39 -2.18 -21.75 -5.32
CA PHE A 39 -2.82 -22.46 -4.22
C PHE A 39 -3.63 -23.66 -4.72
N SER A 40 -3.66 -24.75 -3.94
CA SER A 40 -4.39 -25.98 -4.24
C SER A 40 -5.41 -26.27 -3.13
N GLU A 41 -6.60 -26.75 -3.50
CA GLU A 41 -7.62 -27.20 -2.54
C GLU A 41 -7.27 -28.55 -1.90
N ASN A 42 -6.31 -29.28 -2.46
CA ASN A 42 -5.94 -30.63 -2.00
C ASN A 42 -4.97 -30.61 -0.82
N GLY A 43 -4.78 -29.49 -0.16
CA GLY A 43 -3.96 -29.36 1.04
C GLY A 43 -4.56 -30.15 2.18
N ILE A 44 -3.94 -31.28 2.54
CA ILE A 44 -4.31 -32.08 3.71
C ILE A 44 -3.57 -31.52 4.92
N GLY A 45 -4.31 -30.87 5.84
CA GLY A 45 -3.79 -30.46 7.14
C GLY A 45 -3.39 -28.99 7.26
N ASP A 46 -3.09 -28.58 8.50
CA ASP A 46 -2.81 -27.20 8.93
C ASP A 46 -1.51 -26.57 8.36
N PHE A 47 -0.87 -27.19 7.40
CA PHE A 47 0.37 -26.70 6.81
C PHE A 47 0.12 -26.02 5.46
N ILE A 48 0.22 -24.69 5.44
CA ILE A 48 0.17 -23.83 4.25
C ILE A 48 1.03 -24.36 3.08
N LEU A 49 2.18 -24.94 3.37
CA LEU A 49 3.10 -25.51 2.38
C LEU A 49 2.51 -26.70 1.58
N LEU A 50 1.53 -27.41 2.14
CA LEU A 50 0.87 -28.54 1.49
C LEU A 50 -0.30 -28.09 0.58
N SER A 51 -0.69 -26.83 0.67
CA SER A 51 -1.77 -26.24 -0.14
C SER A 51 -1.25 -25.52 -1.39
N ILE A 52 0.01 -25.70 -1.76
CA ILE A 52 0.65 -25.02 -2.88
C ILE A 52 0.94 -26.05 -3.97
N LYS A 53 0.58 -25.72 -5.21
CA LYS A 53 1.05 -26.48 -6.38
C LYS A 53 2.51 -26.13 -6.65
N ASP A 54 3.28 -27.08 -7.14
CA ASP A 54 4.61 -26.83 -7.69
C ASP A 54 4.50 -26.23 -9.10
N GLN A 55 3.71 -25.16 -9.18
CA GLN A 55 3.44 -24.41 -10.40
C GLN A 55 3.38 -22.92 -10.06
N ARG A 56 4.21 -22.15 -10.73
CA ARG A 56 4.27 -20.70 -10.57
C ARG A 56 3.04 -20.02 -11.19
N VAL A 57 2.59 -18.93 -10.59
CA VAL A 57 1.59 -18.03 -11.16
C VAL A 57 2.24 -17.21 -12.28
N GLU A 58 1.70 -17.30 -13.49
CA GLU A 58 2.25 -16.61 -14.67
C GLU A 58 1.26 -15.68 -15.35
N ASN A 59 -0.04 -15.88 -15.12
CA ASN A 59 -1.09 -15.14 -15.79
C ASN A 59 -2.33 -14.93 -14.91
N LEU A 60 -3.30 -14.15 -15.39
CA LEU A 60 -4.54 -13.86 -14.67
C LEU A 60 -5.40 -15.07 -14.39
N SER A 61 -5.40 -16.08 -15.26
CA SER A 61 -6.16 -17.32 -15.04
C SER A 61 -5.63 -18.07 -13.82
N ASP A 62 -4.30 -18.12 -13.69
CA ASP A 62 -3.63 -18.76 -12.55
C ASP A 62 -3.96 -18.03 -11.25
N ILE A 63 -4.02 -16.70 -11.27
CA ILE A 63 -4.45 -15.89 -10.12
C ILE A 63 -5.87 -16.26 -9.71
N VAL A 64 -6.80 -16.35 -10.68
CA VAL A 64 -8.21 -16.68 -10.39
C VAL A 64 -8.32 -18.09 -9.80
N GLU A 65 -7.61 -19.07 -10.35
CA GLU A 65 -7.57 -20.44 -9.84
C GLU A 65 -6.98 -20.46 -8.42
N SER A 66 -5.83 -19.83 -8.24
CA SER A 66 -5.14 -19.72 -6.96
C SER A 66 -6.01 -19.08 -5.88
N MET A 67 -6.73 -18.00 -6.21
CA MET A 67 -7.57 -17.28 -5.26
C MET A 67 -8.84 -18.04 -4.88
N LYS A 68 -9.40 -18.86 -5.76
CA LYS A 68 -10.50 -19.77 -5.42
C LYS A 68 -10.06 -20.77 -4.36
N ALA A 69 -8.93 -21.44 -4.59
CA ALA A 69 -8.37 -22.38 -3.62
C ALA A 69 -7.98 -21.68 -2.30
N HIS A 70 -7.34 -20.50 -2.38
CA HIS A 70 -6.97 -19.70 -1.23
C HIS A 70 -8.18 -19.31 -0.35
N TYR A 71 -9.32 -18.98 -0.97
CA TYR A 71 -10.54 -18.66 -0.23
C TYR A 71 -11.04 -19.82 0.62
N ASN A 72 -11.00 -21.03 0.04
CA ASN A 72 -11.50 -22.23 0.71
C ASN A 72 -10.55 -22.73 1.82
N VAL A 73 -9.23 -22.52 1.65
CA VAL A 73 -8.20 -23.07 2.54
C VAL A 73 -7.75 -22.07 3.61
N MET A 74 -7.69 -20.78 3.28
CA MET A 74 -7.03 -19.77 4.12
C MET A 74 -8.02 -18.72 4.67
N ASN A 75 -8.38 -17.75 3.84
CA ASN A 75 -9.22 -16.63 4.28
C ASN A 75 -9.78 -15.82 3.09
N GLY A 76 -10.72 -14.91 3.40
CA GLY A 76 -11.42 -14.08 2.42
C GLY A 76 -10.65 -12.86 1.88
N ARG A 77 -9.33 -12.73 2.10
CA ARG A 77 -8.53 -11.58 1.62
C ARG A 77 -8.17 -11.68 0.13
N ILE A 78 -9.07 -12.20 -0.69
CA ILE A 78 -8.84 -12.49 -2.11
C ILE A 78 -8.30 -11.28 -2.87
N LEU A 79 -8.93 -10.12 -2.70
CA LEU A 79 -8.55 -8.91 -3.45
C LEU A 79 -7.10 -8.53 -3.22
N VAL A 80 -6.66 -8.51 -1.97
CA VAL A 80 -5.29 -8.11 -1.62
C VAL A 80 -4.28 -9.14 -2.13
N HIS A 81 -4.56 -10.42 -1.94
CA HIS A 81 -3.66 -11.49 -2.37
C HIS A 81 -3.63 -11.65 -3.90
N SER A 82 -4.72 -11.32 -4.61
CA SER A 82 -4.70 -11.20 -6.08
C SER A 82 -3.74 -10.11 -6.55
N ILE A 83 -3.71 -8.96 -5.84
CA ILE A 83 -2.75 -7.89 -6.14
C ILE A 83 -1.32 -8.35 -5.85
N VAL A 84 -1.09 -9.06 -4.73
CA VAL A 84 0.23 -9.65 -4.40
C VAL A 84 0.71 -10.55 -5.53
N GLN A 85 -0.10 -11.53 -5.96
CA GLN A 85 0.27 -12.43 -7.06
C GLN A 85 0.47 -11.68 -8.38
N GLY A 86 -0.39 -10.70 -8.69
CA GLY A 86 -0.23 -9.86 -9.88
C GLY A 86 1.08 -9.07 -9.91
N ILE A 87 1.51 -8.56 -8.75
CA ILE A 87 2.80 -7.88 -8.61
C ILE A 87 3.97 -8.87 -8.70
N LEU A 88 3.81 -10.09 -8.18
CA LEU A 88 4.87 -11.11 -8.22
C LEU A 88 5.12 -11.69 -9.62
N ILE A 89 4.19 -11.55 -10.57
CA ILE A 89 4.42 -11.85 -11.99
C ILE A 89 5.42 -10.85 -12.60
N LEU A 90 5.42 -9.61 -12.13
CA LEU A 90 6.24 -8.52 -12.65
C LEU A 90 7.64 -8.55 -12.03
N PRO A 91 8.65 -7.92 -12.69
CA PRO A 91 9.96 -7.73 -12.08
C PRO A 91 9.85 -6.96 -10.75
N LYS A 92 10.66 -7.35 -9.76
CA LYS A 92 10.67 -6.70 -8.43
C LYS A 92 10.88 -5.19 -8.49
N SER A 93 11.59 -4.69 -9.49
CA SER A 93 11.80 -3.25 -9.71
C SER A 93 10.48 -2.48 -9.87
N VAL A 94 9.46 -3.10 -10.46
CA VAL A 94 8.12 -2.50 -10.58
C VAL A 94 7.49 -2.32 -9.21
N PHE A 95 7.53 -3.38 -8.39
CA PHE A 95 7.08 -3.28 -6.99
C PHE A 95 7.84 -2.20 -6.23
N ASN A 96 9.17 -2.15 -6.32
CA ASN A 96 9.99 -1.19 -5.59
C ASN A 96 9.56 0.26 -5.89
N VAL A 97 9.31 0.58 -7.16
CA VAL A 97 8.84 1.92 -7.57
C VAL A 97 7.43 2.20 -7.08
N LEU A 98 6.50 1.27 -7.29
CA LEU A 98 5.09 1.43 -6.89
C LEU A 98 4.95 1.54 -5.37
N ASN A 99 5.69 0.74 -4.61
CA ASN A 99 5.66 0.75 -3.15
C ASN A 99 6.22 2.05 -2.57
N SER A 100 7.30 2.55 -3.16
CA SER A 100 7.88 3.85 -2.78
C SER A 100 6.92 5.00 -3.08
N ALA A 101 6.25 4.96 -4.24
CA ALA A 101 5.23 5.93 -4.60
C ALA A 101 4.01 5.85 -3.66
N ALA A 102 3.57 4.65 -3.29
CA ALA A 102 2.46 4.45 -2.36
C ALA A 102 2.76 5.04 -0.97
N TYR A 103 4.00 4.89 -0.48
CA TYR A 103 4.41 5.49 0.79
C TYR A 103 4.35 7.03 0.73
N VAL A 104 4.92 7.64 -0.31
CA VAL A 104 4.87 9.10 -0.49
C VAL A 104 3.42 9.57 -0.65
N ALA A 105 2.61 8.85 -1.43
CA ALA A 105 1.20 9.16 -1.62
C ALA A 105 0.44 9.14 -0.28
N LEU A 106 0.70 8.14 0.59
CA LEU A 106 0.11 8.08 1.93
C LEU A 106 0.47 9.32 2.76
N MET A 107 1.76 9.72 2.79
CA MET A 107 2.20 10.92 3.53
C MET A 107 1.51 12.18 3.02
N LEU A 108 1.41 12.35 1.71
CA LEU A 108 0.72 13.49 1.08
C LEU A 108 -0.79 13.48 1.35
N LEU A 109 -1.42 12.31 1.36
CA LEU A 109 -2.84 12.16 1.68
C LEU A 109 -3.11 12.50 3.15
N ILE A 110 -2.30 11.99 4.09
CA ILE A 110 -2.39 12.36 5.50
C ILE A 110 -2.22 13.87 5.66
N TYR A 111 -1.19 14.45 5.04
CA TYR A 111 -0.97 15.89 5.05
C TYR A 111 -2.18 16.67 4.51
N LYS A 112 -2.75 16.25 3.39
CA LYS A 112 -3.96 16.88 2.81
C LYS A 112 -5.13 16.84 3.79
N HIS A 113 -5.31 15.73 4.51
CA HIS A 113 -6.36 15.60 5.51
C HIS A 113 -6.09 16.43 6.75
N CYS A 114 -4.87 16.48 7.27
CA CYS A 114 -4.47 17.30 8.41
C CYS A 114 -4.56 18.81 8.11
N LYS A 115 -4.15 19.21 6.91
CA LYS A 115 -4.26 20.60 6.45
C LYS A 115 -5.74 21.06 6.36
N GLY A 116 -6.65 20.16 6.06
CA GLY A 116 -8.07 20.45 5.93
C GLY A 116 -8.37 21.43 4.79
N THR A 117 -9.21 22.45 5.08
CA THR A 117 -9.60 23.49 4.12
C THR A 117 -8.63 24.67 4.08
N CYS A 118 -7.58 24.67 4.89
CA CYS A 118 -6.57 25.74 4.88
C CYS A 118 -5.87 25.80 3.53
N ARG A 119 -5.83 26.99 2.91
CA ARG A 119 -5.17 27.22 1.62
C ARG A 119 -3.65 27.28 1.73
N GLU A 120 -3.12 27.59 2.91
CA GLU A 120 -1.69 27.72 3.11
C GLU A 120 -1.02 26.34 3.20
N HIS A 121 0.12 26.21 2.56
CA HIS A 121 0.98 25.04 2.69
C HIS A 121 1.94 25.25 3.85
N LYS A 122 1.99 24.28 4.75
CA LYS A 122 2.86 24.27 5.94
C LYS A 122 3.87 23.12 5.83
N ALA A 123 5.07 23.43 5.38
CA ALA A 123 6.13 22.43 5.19
C ALA A 123 6.49 21.72 6.51
N VAL A 124 6.49 22.45 7.63
CA VAL A 124 6.75 21.88 8.97
C VAL A 124 5.73 20.80 9.32
N LEU A 125 4.44 21.02 9.03
CA LEU A 125 3.42 20.00 9.27
C LEU A 125 3.68 18.73 8.45
N PHE A 126 4.05 18.88 7.17
CA PHE A 126 4.38 17.73 6.32
C PHE A 126 5.60 16.97 6.86
N PHE A 127 6.65 17.69 7.25
CA PHE A 127 7.84 17.09 7.84
C PHE A 127 7.53 16.32 9.13
N LEU A 128 6.72 16.92 10.04
CA LEU A 128 6.29 16.24 11.27
C LEU A 128 5.48 14.97 11.00
N ILE A 129 4.62 14.98 9.98
CA ILE A 129 3.87 13.76 9.56
C ILE A 129 4.84 12.68 9.09
N CYS A 130 5.81 13.03 8.25
CA CYS A 130 6.82 12.07 7.76
C CYS A 130 7.66 11.52 8.93
N LEU A 131 8.09 12.37 9.85
CA LEU A 131 8.85 11.97 11.03
C LEU A 131 8.02 11.07 11.95
N ALA A 132 6.75 11.42 12.21
CA ALA A 132 5.87 10.61 13.03
C ALA A 132 5.62 9.23 12.40
N ALA A 133 5.38 9.16 11.08
CA ALA A 133 5.22 7.89 10.38
C ALA A 133 6.50 7.04 10.47
N TRP A 134 7.67 7.67 10.35
CA TRP A 134 8.96 6.97 10.45
C TRP A 134 9.22 6.41 11.85
N THR A 135 8.88 7.16 12.90
CA THR A 135 9.20 6.79 14.29
C THR A 135 8.14 5.92 14.95
N PHE A 136 6.86 6.08 14.60
CA PHE A 136 5.75 5.44 15.29
C PHE A 136 5.07 4.32 14.49
N LEU A 137 5.44 4.12 13.21
CA LEU A 137 4.90 2.98 12.47
C LEU A 137 5.49 1.69 13.05
N PRO A 138 4.66 0.82 13.66
CA PRO A 138 5.17 -0.41 14.24
C PRO A 138 5.65 -1.34 13.13
N ASP A 139 6.77 -2.02 13.38
CA ASP A 139 7.32 -3.04 12.49
C ASP A 139 7.46 -2.55 11.03
N PHE A 140 8.12 -1.38 10.86
CA PHE A 140 8.26 -0.67 9.59
C PHE A 140 8.66 -1.60 8.43
N GLY A 141 9.59 -2.52 8.68
CA GLY A 141 10.05 -3.48 7.68
C GLY A 141 8.92 -4.36 7.13
N LYS A 142 8.08 -4.88 8.02
CA LYS A 142 6.96 -5.74 7.63
C LYS A 142 5.77 -4.99 7.05
N THR A 143 5.53 -3.77 7.51
CA THR A 143 4.36 -2.99 7.09
C THR A 143 4.61 -2.15 5.85
N ALA A 144 5.85 -1.72 5.59
CA ALA A 144 6.17 -0.78 4.53
C ALA A 144 7.17 -1.28 3.48
N LEU A 145 7.94 -2.35 3.73
CA LEU A 145 8.98 -2.82 2.82
C LEU A 145 8.76 -4.25 2.33
N TRP A 146 8.32 -5.17 3.19
CA TRP A 146 8.00 -6.54 2.78
C TRP A 146 6.85 -6.54 1.77
N LEU A 147 6.99 -7.19 0.61
CA LEU A 147 6.06 -7.09 -0.51
C LEU A 147 4.62 -7.45 -0.09
N THR A 148 4.40 -8.67 0.38
CA THR A 148 3.07 -9.11 0.83
C THR A 148 2.54 -8.22 1.96
N GLY A 149 3.38 -7.85 2.92
CA GLY A 149 3.01 -7.01 4.03
C GLY A 149 2.65 -5.59 3.61
N SER A 150 3.45 -4.96 2.75
CA SER A 150 3.20 -3.59 2.30
C SER A 150 1.91 -3.46 1.47
N ILE A 151 1.60 -4.44 0.62
CA ILE A 151 0.33 -4.44 -0.12
C ILE A 151 -0.85 -4.58 0.85
N ASN A 152 -0.73 -5.46 1.87
CA ASN A 152 -1.76 -5.63 2.89
C ASN A 152 -1.96 -4.39 3.77
N TYR A 153 -0.89 -3.72 4.16
CA TYR A 153 -0.94 -2.65 5.16
C TYR A 153 -0.76 -1.25 4.56
N LEU A 154 0.37 -1.00 3.87
CA LEU A 154 0.69 0.33 3.34
C LEU A 154 -0.28 0.75 2.23
N TRP A 155 -0.47 -0.11 1.21
CA TRP A 155 -1.34 0.23 0.08
C TRP A 155 -2.80 0.35 0.52
N SER A 156 -3.27 -0.55 1.39
CA SER A 156 -4.61 -0.48 1.98
C SER A 156 -4.79 0.79 2.81
N SER A 157 -3.75 1.21 3.55
CA SER A 157 -3.77 2.45 4.31
C SER A 157 -3.74 3.70 3.43
N ALA A 158 -3.08 3.66 2.28
CA ALA A 158 -3.08 4.76 1.32
C ALA A 158 -4.44 4.89 0.60
N PHE A 159 -5.10 3.78 0.31
CA PHE A 159 -6.39 3.76 -0.37
C PHE A 159 -7.49 4.42 0.47
N ARG A 160 -7.55 4.17 1.77
CA ARG A 160 -8.59 4.73 2.66
C ARG A 160 -8.65 6.26 2.61
N PRO A 161 -7.58 7.02 2.90
CA PRO A 161 -7.62 8.48 2.82
C PRO A 161 -7.74 8.99 1.37
N ALA A 162 -7.45 8.20 0.35
CA ALA A 162 -7.66 8.58 -1.04
C ALA A 162 -9.17 8.65 -1.38
N VAL A 163 -9.99 7.79 -0.78
CA VAL A 163 -11.45 7.75 -1.00
C VAL A 163 -12.21 8.78 -0.17
N LEU A 164 -11.65 9.28 0.93
CA LEU A 164 -12.34 10.20 1.84
C LEU A 164 -12.61 11.63 1.32
N PRO A 165 -11.83 12.24 0.40
CA PRO A 165 -12.02 13.63 -0.01
C PRO A 165 -13.43 13.99 -0.50
N PRO A 166 -14.14 13.20 -1.32
CA PRO A 166 -15.51 13.50 -1.75
C PRO A 166 -16.47 13.65 -0.56
N PHE A 167 -16.39 12.73 0.40
CA PHE A 167 -17.25 12.76 1.59
C PHE A 167 -16.97 13.96 2.48
N ARG A 168 -15.70 14.34 2.63
CA ARG A 168 -15.31 15.56 3.38
C ARG A 168 -15.81 16.83 2.69
N LEU A 169 -15.70 16.90 1.37
CA LEU A 169 -16.21 18.04 0.59
C LEU A 169 -17.72 18.15 0.72
N TYR A 170 -18.42 17.03 0.63
CA TYR A 170 -19.88 16.98 0.82
C TYR A 170 -20.28 17.43 2.24
N ALA A 171 -19.64 16.89 3.28
CA ALA A 171 -19.91 17.32 4.66
C ALA A 171 -19.62 18.80 4.89
N ALA A 172 -18.53 19.33 4.32
CA ALA A 172 -18.22 20.76 4.40
C ALA A 172 -19.20 21.63 3.61
N CYS A 173 -19.79 21.11 2.53
CA CYS A 173 -20.84 21.77 1.77
C CYS A 173 -22.13 21.85 2.59
N LEU A 174 -22.57 20.75 3.20
CA LEU A 174 -23.74 20.69 4.07
C LEU A 174 -23.62 21.66 5.26
N SER A 175 -22.46 21.64 5.95
CA SER A 175 -22.23 22.52 7.10
C SER A 175 -22.26 24.01 6.76
N ARG A 176 -22.06 24.39 5.49
CA ARG A 176 -22.12 25.76 4.99
C ARG A 176 -23.47 26.14 4.39
N GLY A 177 -24.48 25.27 4.44
CA GLY A 177 -25.80 25.49 3.85
C GLY A 177 -25.82 25.67 2.32
N ARG A 178 -24.80 25.23 1.61
CA ARG A 178 -24.63 25.44 0.16
C ARG A 178 -25.00 24.23 -0.72
N CYS A 179 -25.40 23.11 -0.12
CA CYS A 179 -25.71 21.89 -0.87
C CYS A 179 -27.18 21.73 -1.24
N ASN A 180 -28.02 22.76 -1.01
CA ASN A 180 -29.45 22.72 -1.31
C ASN A 180 -29.84 23.56 -2.55
N GLN A 181 -28.93 23.69 -3.51
CA GLN A 181 -29.26 24.30 -4.81
C GLN A 181 -28.83 23.38 -5.94
#